data_2d65006995085f91aceec9182ef17f38
#
_entry.id   2d65006995085f91aceec9182ef17f38
#
_cell.length_a   1.000
_cell.length_b   1.000
_cell.length_c   1.000
_cell.angle_alpha   90.00
_cell.angle_beta   90.00
_cell.angle_gamma   90.00
#
_symmetry.space_group_name_H-M   'P 1'
#
loop_
_entity.id
_entity.type
_entity.pdbx_description
1 polymer ?
#
loop_
_entity_poly.entity_id
_entity_poly.type
_entity_poly.pdbx_seq_one_letter_code
_entity_poly.pdbx_strand_id
1 'polypeptide(L)'
;VCKVYQSVWFTLKGENMEIENEYMFTALDRFELKLDLLENGVVKESKTLDMPAVAPQSKGSVKMPFVVAKDGNEYAVNCYAVVKDSFDVFEKGDVVAYEQLDLTGFIEKKHEIAKGETVFNEDGKIILESGDLRAVVSKDSGCITSLTIKGDEKLANPIMTNFWRALIDNDASPQLPSFVQSIFGKKFFKRASAN
;
A
#
# COMPACT_ATOMS: atom_id res chain seq x y z
N VAL A 1 12.48 -6.69 -3.15
CA VAL A 1 13.23 -7.94 -3.42
C VAL A 1 13.08 -8.90 -2.24
N CYS A 2 13.44 -8.53 -0.99
CA CYS A 2 13.40 -9.43 0.19
C CYS A 2 12.05 -10.13 0.38
N LYS A 3 10.91 -9.43 0.24
CA LYS A 3 9.58 -10.02 0.39
C LYS A 3 9.30 -11.20 -0.55
N VAL A 4 9.75 -11.11 -1.80
CA VAL A 4 9.46 -12.15 -2.82
C VAL A 4 10.31 -13.40 -2.60
N TYR A 5 11.46 -13.29 -1.96
CA TYR A 5 12.41 -14.38 -1.72
C TYR A 5 12.44 -14.86 -0.27
N GLN A 6 11.49 -14.43 0.56
CA GLN A 6 11.39 -14.94 1.93
C GLN A 6 10.98 -16.41 1.92
N SER A 7 11.49 -17.19 2.88
CA SER A 7 11.20 -18.62 3.01
C SER A 7 10.23 -18.94 4.16
N VAL A 8 9.67 -17.92 4.79
CA VAL A 8 8.64 -18.07 5.84
C VAL A 8 7.41 -17.25 5.44
N TRP A 9 6.25 -17.88 5.45
CA TRP A 9 4.99 -17.25 5.07
C TRP A 9 3.98 -17.34 6.20
N PHE A 10 3.20 -16.27 6.36
CA PHE A 10 2.16 -16.18 7.37
C PHE A 10 0.81 -16.04 6.69
N THR A 11 -0.19 -16.82 7.12
CA THR A 11 -1.54 -16.76 6.57
C THR A 11 -2.56 -16.86 7.69
N LEU A 12 -3.57 -16.01 7.69
CA LEU A 12 -4.66 -16.08 8.65
C LEU A 12 -5.64 -17.21 8.27
N LYS A 13 -5.90 -18.13 9.23
CA LYS A 13 -6.83 -19.25 9.10
C LYS A 13 -7.81 -19.23 10.28
N GLY A 14 -8.89 -18.45 10.15
CA GLY A 14 -9.83 -18.22 11.26
C GLY A 14 -9.14 -17.51 12.43
N GLU A 15 -9.11 -18.13 13.61
CA GLU A 15 -8.45 -17.58 14.79
C GLU A 15 -6.95 -17.95 14.89
N ASN A 16 -6.43 -18.72 13.95
CA ASN A 16 -5.05 -19.16 13.94
C ASN A 16 -4.28 -18.51 12.80
N MET A 17 -3.00 -18.31 13.03
CA MET A 17 -2.03 -17.96 12.03
C MET A 17 -1.28 -19.22 11.60
N GLU A 18 -1.43 -19.63 10.35
CA GLU A 18 -0.62 -20.68 9.74
C GLU A 18 0.74 -20.10 9.37
N ILE A 19 1.80 -20.84 9.67
CA ILE A 19 3.19 -20.51 9.36
C ILE A 19 3.73 -21.59 8.45
N GLU A 20 4.14 -21.23 7.25
CA GLU A 20 4.73 -22.13 6.27
C GLU A 20 6.25 -21.92 6.22
N ASN A 21 6.98 -23.02 6.33
CA ASN A 21 8.44 -23.05 6.26
C ASN A 21 8.89 -23.62 4.93
N GLU A 22 9.39 -22.77 4.04
CA GLU A 22 9.97 -23.16 2.74
C GLU A 22 11.49 -23.36 2.78
N TYR A 23 12.14 -23.17 3.95
CA TYR A 23 13.55 -23.54 4.06
C TYR A 23 13.76 -25.03 3.78
N MET A 24 14.86 -25.35 3.14
CA MET A 24 15.21 -26.74 2.83
C MET A 24 15.78 -27.51 4.03
N PHE A 25 16.49 -26.80 4.93
CA PHE A 25 17.27 -27.43 6.00
C PHE A 25 17.11 -26.74 7.37
N THR A 26 16.46 -25.58 7.44
CA THR A 26 16.37 -24.77 8.66
C THR A 26 14.99 -24.88 9.27
N ALA A 27 14.89 -25.35 10.52
CA ALA A 27 13.67 -25.30 11.29
C ALA A 27 13.43 -23.89 11.85
N LEU A 28 12.15 -23.54 12.15
CA LEU A 28 11.79 -22.19 12.54
C LEU A 28 12.05 -21.86 14.02
N ASP A 29 12.47 -22.78 14.85
CA ASP A 29 12.85 -22.57 16.26
C ASP A 29 14.04 -21.61 16.45
N ARG A 30 14.79 -21.34 15.37
CA ARG A 30 15.88 -20.34 15.33
C ARG A 30 15.39 -18.89 15.28
N PHE A 31 14.08 -18.67 15.09
CA PHE A 31 13.49 -17.35 14.96
C PHE A 31 12.54 -17.04 16.13
N GLU A 32 12.36 -15.76 16.38
CA GLU A 32 11.26 -15.23 17.21
C GLU A 32 10.13 -14.78 16.29
N LEU A 33 8.90 -14.91 16.79
CA LEU A 33 7.72 -14.38 16.13
C LEU A 33 7.36 -13.04 16.79
N LYS A 34 7.69 -11.94 16.11
CA LYS A 34 7.27 -10.62 16.56
C LYS A 34 5.97 -10.23 15.85
N LEU A 35 5.01 -9.73 16.63
CA LEU A 35 3.68 -9.35 16.15
C LEU A 35 3.37 -7.92 16.62
N ASP A 36 2.98 -7.05 15.69
CA ASP A 36 2.51 -5.71 15.99
C ASP A 36 1.03 -5.59 15.56
N LEU A 37 0.11 -5.43 16.54
CA LEU A 37 -1.29 -5.14 16.27
C LEU A 37 -1.44 -3.68 15.88
N LEU A 38 -2.07 -3.44 14.72
CA LEU A 38 -2.39 -2.12 14.23
C LEU A 38 -3.88 -1.86 14.36
N GLU A 39 -4.23 -0.64 14.76
CA GLU A 39 -5.59 -0.09 14.71
C GLU A 39 -5.58 1.15 13.81
N ASN A 40 -6.32 1.12 12.70
CA ASN A 40 -6.34 2.16 11.68
C ASN A 40 -4.92 2.56 11.20
N GLY A 41 -4.03 1.55 11.03
CA GLY A 41 -2.66 1.73 10.56
C GLY A 41 -1.65 2.16 11.63
N VAL A 42 -2.06 2.38 12.88
CA VAL A 42 -1.17 2.76 13.99
C VAL A 42 -0.94 1.57 14.90
N VAL A 43 0.31 1.32 15.28
CA VAL A 43 0.67 0.22 16.22
C VAL A 43 0.07 0.51 17.58
N LYS A 44 -0.80 -0.40 18.03
CA LYS A 44 -1.50 -0.34 19.33
C LYS A 44 -0.83 -1.21 20.40
N GLU A 45 -0.40 -2.39 20.00
CA GLU A 45 0.19 -3.38 20.90
C GLU A 45 1.23 -4.21 20.15
N SER A 46 2.33 -4.57 20.81
CA SER A 46 3.37 -5.45 20.26
C SER A 46 3.57 -6.64 21.17
N LYS A 47 3.75 -7.83 20.57
CA LYS A 47 4.08 -9.07 21.29
C LYS A 47 5.24 -9.78 20.61
N THR A 48 6.10 -10.39 21.41
CA THR A 48 7.11 -11.33 20.92
C THR A 48 6.79 -12.69 21.51
N LEU A 49 6.69 -13.68 20.64
CA LEU A 49 6.39 -15.08 21.00
C LEU A 49 7.53 -15.97 20.53
N ASP A 50 7.64 -17.15 21.12
CA ASP A 50 8.47 -18.18 20.52
C ASP A 50 7.87 -18.64 19.21
N MET A 51 8.69 -18.67 18.17
CA MET A 51 8.31 -19.26 16.90
C MET A 51 8.11 -20.78 17.08
N PRO A 52 6.97 -21.36 16.65
CA PRO A 52 6.82 -22.82 16.72
C PRO A 52 7.92 -23.52 15.91
N ALA A 53 8.36 -24.67 16.41
CA ALA A 53 9.40 -25.50 15.75
C ALA A 53 8.85 -26.17 14.50
N VAL A 54 8.55 -25.40 13.45
CA VAL A 54 8.09 -25.92 12.17
C VAL A 54 9.29 -26.46 11.41
N ALA A 55 9.24 -27.75 11.09
CA ALA A 55 10.29 -28.43 10.35
C ALA A 55 10.44 -27.84 8.91
N PRO A 56 11.59 -28.03 8.27
CA PRO A 56 11.75 -27.66 6.86
C PRO A 56 10.65 -28.25 5.98
N GLN A 57 10.22 -27.49 4.97
CA GLN A 57 9.20 -27.89 3.98
C GLN A 57 7.87 -28.33 4.63
N SER A 58 7.49 -27.71 5.74
CA SER A 58 6.26 -28.05 6.46
C SER A 58 5.51 -26.82 6.96
N LYS A 59 4.34 -27.05 7.57
CA LYS A 59 3.47 -26.03 8.09
C LYS A 59 3.21 -26.24 9.57
N GLY A 60 3.08 -25.16 10.29
CA GLY A 60 2.65 -25.12 11.67
C GLY A 60 1.58 -24.07 11.86
N SER A 61 1.02 -23.98 13.05
CA SER A 61 0.08 -22.92 13.37
C SER A 61 0.23 -22.43 14.81
N VAL A 62 -0.11 -21.17 15.02
CA VAL A 62 -0.15 -20.56 16.34
C VAL A 62 -1.48 -19.81 16.48
N LYS A 63 -2.07 -19.84 17.67
CA LYS A 63 -3.28 -19.05 17.90
C LYS A 63 -2.94 -17.56 17.86
N MET A 64 -3.78 -16.77 17.16
CA MET A 64 -3.64 -15.31 17.12
C MET A 64 -3.75 -14.76 18.56
N PRO A 65 -2.72 -14.05 19.07
CA PRO A 65 -2.71 -13.63 20.48
C PRO A 65 -3.50 -12.34 20.73
N PHE A 66 -4.13 -11.78 19.70
CA PHE A 66 -4.91 -10.56 19.78
C PHE A 66 -6.39 -10.85 19.61
N VAL A 67 -7.20 -10.18 20.43
CA VAL A 67 -8.64 -10.13 20.30
C VAL A 67 -9.00 -8.71 19.92
N VAL A 68 -9.65 -8.53 18.78
CA VAL A 68 -10.03 -7.21 18.27
C VAL A 68 -11.50 -6.92 18.53
N ALA A 69 -11.80 -5.65 18.78
CA ALA A 69 -13.17 -5.19 18.98
C ALA A 69 -13.91 -5.08 17.63
N LYS A 70 -15.24 -5.19 17.68
CA LYS A 70 -16.11 -4.89 16.52
C LYS A 70 -16.65 -3.46 16.67
N ASP A 71 -15.76 -2.48 16.59
CA ASP A 71 -16.02 -1.07 16.88
C ASP A 71 -15.98 -0.19 15.62
N GLY A 72 -15.88 -0.81 14.44
CA GLY A 72 -15.78 -0.09 13.16
C GLY A 72 -14.38 0.44 12.85
N ASN A 73 -13.36 0.02 13.59
CA ASN A 73 -11.96 0.27 13.27
C ASN A 73 -11.38 -0.88 12.46
N GLU A 74 -10.39 -0.56 11.62
CA GLU A 74 -9.62 -1.53 10.87
C GLU A 74 -8.48 -2.06 11.74
N TYR A 75 -8.40 -3.39 11.85
CA TYR A 75 -7.34 -4.07 12.59
C TYR A 75 -6.54 -4.97 11.66
N ALA A 76 -5.23 -4.85 11.75
CA ALA A 76 -4.27 -5.71 11.06
C ALA A 76 -3.15 -6.12 12.02
N VAL A 77 -2.45 -7.20 11.71
CA VAL A 77 -1.25 -7.62 12.45
C VAL A 77 -0.08 -7.69 11.48
N ASN A 78 0.99 -6.94 11.78
CA ASN A 78 2.28 -7.17 11.15
C ASN A 78 2.99 -8.32 11.85
N CYS A 79 3.38 -9.32 11.09
CA CYS A 79 4.08 -10.51 11.55
C CYS A 79 5.51 -10.47 11.05
N TYR A 80 6.46 -10.79 11.92
CA TYR A 80 7.89 -10.82 11.57
C TYR A 80 8.54 -12.09 12.10
N ALA A 81 9.35 -12.75 11.27
CA ALA A 81 10.30 -13.76 11.71
C ALA A 81 11.66 -13.08 11.95
N VAL A 82 12.11 -13.07 13.19
CA VAL A 82 13.31 -12.37 13.64
C VAL A 82 14.34 -13.37 14.13
N VAL A 83 15.57 -13.22 13.73
CA VAL A 83 16.69 -14.12 14.11
C VAL A 83 16.99 -14.00 15.62
N LYS A 84 16.92 -15.13 16.36
CA LYS A 84 17.21 -15.20 17.81
C LYS A 84 18.70 -15.02 18.11
N ASP A 85 19.52 -15.78 17.43
CA ASP A 85 20.97 -15.79 17.58
C ASP A 85 21.62 -15.91 16.23
N SER A 86 22.73 -15.21 16.03
CA SER A 86 23.44 -15.17 14.74
C SER A 86 23.83 -16.57 14.26
N PHE A 87 23.58 -16.86 12.99
CA PHE A 87 23.98 -18.09 12.32
C PHE A 87 24.18 -17.84 10.82
N ASP A 88 25.11 -18.55 10.22
CA ASP A 88 25.46 -18.42 8.81
C ASP A 88 25.74 -16.96 8.43
N VAL A 89 24.87 -16.38 7.57
CA VAL A 89 24.94 -14.98 7.13
C VAL A 89 23.96 -14.07 7.86
N PHE A 90 23.18 -14.59 8.80
CA PHE A 90 22.18 -13.86 9.54
C PHE A 90 22.68 -13.38 10.89
N GLU A 91 22.39 -12.14 11.23
CA GLU A 91 22.71 -11.58 12.52
C GLU A 91 21.47 -11.58 13.45
N LYS A 92 21.73 -11.62 14.76
CA LYS A 92 20.67 -11.50 15.76
C LYS A 92 19.87 -10.23 15.54
N GLY A 93 18.56 -10.36 15.44
CA GLY A 93 17.63 -9.25 15.21
C GLY A 93 17.29 -9.01 13.74
N ASP A 94 17.93 -9.72 12.81
CA ASP A 94 17.56 -9.63 11.40
C ASP A 94 16.12 -10.10 11.17
N VAL A 95 15.37 -9.36 10.37
CA VAL A 95 14.03 -9.73 9.92
C VAL A 95 14.15 -10.50 8.60
N VAL A 96 13.92 -11.81 8.65
CA VAL A 96 14.05 -12.70 7.48
C VAL A 96 12.73 -12.87 6.71
N ALA A 97 11.60 -12.61 7.36
CA ALA A 97 10.29 -12.63 6.71
C ALA A 97 9.32 -11.70 7.43
N TYR A 98 8.38 -11.14 6.67
CA TYR A 98 7.32 -10.30 7.22
C TYR A 98 6.03 -10.44 6.40
N GLU A 99 4.89 -10.25 7.07
CA GLU A 99 3.55 -10.22 6.46
C GLU A 99 2.65 -9.27 7.23
N GLN A 100 1.62 -8.75 6.57
CA GLN A 100 0.51 -8.08 7.23
C GLN A 100 -0.75 -8.92 7.02
N LEU A 101 -1.39 -9.28 8.12
CA LEU A 101 -2.62 -10.06 8.15
C LEU A 101 -3.79 -9.16 8.54
N ASP A 102 -4.80 -9.07 7.69
CA ASP A 102 -6.01 -8.31 7.96
C ASP A 102 -6.92 -9.10 8.89
N LEU A 103 -7.28 -8.54 10.05
CA LEU A 103 -8.17 -9.17 11.01
C LEU A 103 -9.64 -8.79 10.80
N THR A 104 -9.92 -7.59 10.32
CA THR A 104 -11.29 -7.08 10.10
C THR A 104 -11.63 -6.87 8.63
N GLY A 105 -10.64 -6.85 7.75
CA GLY A 105 -10.78 -6.41 6.38
C GLY A 105 -11.00 -4.89 6.25
N PHE A 106 -11.20 -4.43 5.04
CA PHE A 106 -11.48 -3.02 4.74
C PHE A 106 -12.87 -2.62 5.26
N ILE A 107 -12.93 -1.54 6.03
CA ILE A 107 -14.17 -0.99 6.56
C ILE A 107 -14.43 0.35 5.87
N GLU A 108 -15.41 0.37 4.97
CA GLU A 108 -15.83 1.60 4.32
C GLU A 108 -16.48 2.56 5.33
N LYS A 109 -15.77 3.62 5.69
CA LYS A 109 -16.34 4.72 6.48
C LYS A 109 -17.13 5.62 5.55
N LYS A 110 -18.46 5.58 5.64
CA LYS A 110 -19.30 6.54 4.93
C LYS A 110 -19.05 7.93 5.50
N HIS A 111 -18.42 8.77 4.70
CA HIS A 111 -18.35 10.19 5.02
C HIS A 111 -19.71 10.81 4.71
N GLU A 112 -20.35 11.37 5.73
CA GLU A 112 -21.51 12.22 5.51
C GLU A 112 -21.01 13.49 4.79
N ILE A 113 -21.55 13.71 3.59
CA ILE A 113 -21.28 14.96 2.86
C ILE A 113 -21.94 16.08 3.65
N ALA A 114 -21.15 17.01 4.14
CA ALA A 114 -21.66 18.16 4.88
C ALA A 114 -22.67 18.94 4.01
N LYS A 115 -23.88 19.16 4.54
CA LYS A 115 -24.86 20.02 3.89
C LYS A 115 -24.37 21.47 3.97
N GLY A 116 -24.22 22.13 2.83
CA GLY A 116 -23.86 23.55 2.78
C GLY A 116 -22.63 23.86 1.92
N GLU A 117 -22.24 22.92 1.07
CA GLU A 117 -21.23 23.18 0.06
C GLU A 117 -21.79 24.09 -1.03
N THR A 118 -21.01 25.11 -1.38
CA THR A 118 -21.41 26.06 -2.41
C THR A 118 -20.65 25.73 -3.70
N VAL A 119 -21.39 25.59 -4.79
CA VAL A 119 -20.85 25.40 -6.12
C VAL A 119 -21.16 26.61 -6.97
N PHE A 120 -20.15 27.35 -7.37
CA PHE A 120 -20.29 28.46 -8.30
C PHE A 120 -19.90 28.01 -9.70
N ASN A 121 -20.71 28.38 -10.68
CA ASN A 121 -20.49 28.07 -12.07
C ASN A 121 -20.18 29.40 -12.78
N GLU A 122 -18.90 29.74 -12.93
CA GLU A 122 -18.44 30.91 -13.64
C GLU A 122 -18.03 30.56 -15.08
N ASP A 123 -17.86 31.57 -15.94
CA ASP A 123 -17.38 31.36 -17.30
C ASP A 123 -16.01 30.66 -17.29
N GLY A 124 -15.97 29.45 -17.90
CA GLY A 124 -14.77 28.64 -17.98
C GLY A 124 -14.32 27.94 -16.69
N LYS A 125 -15.01 28.12 -15.55
CA LYS A 125 -14.59 27.57 -14.26
C LYS A 125 -15.76 27.03 -13.45
N ILE A 126 -15.46 26.00 -12.63
CA ILE A 126 -16.31 25.52 -11.56
C ILE A 126 -15.54 25.79 -10.24
N ILE A 127 -16.17 26.50 -9.32
CA ILE A 127 -15.58 26.81 -8.02
C ILE A 127 -16.37 26.04 -6.97
N LEU A 128 -15.66 25.26 -6.17
CA LEU A 128 -16.18 24.49 -5.06
C LEU A 128 -15.67 25.11 -3.75
N GLU A 129 -16.58 25.41 -2.84
CA GLU A 129 -16.23 25.97 -1.53
C GLU A 129 -16.89 25.18 -0.41
N SER A 130 -16.11 24.83 0.60
CA SER A 130 -16.56 24.13 1.80
C SER A 130 -15.70 24.58 3.00
N GLY A 131 -16.26 25.40 3.89
CA GLY A 131 -15.51 25.98 4.99
C GLY A 131 -14.28 26.78 4.52
N ASP A 132 -13.11 26.39 4.99
CA ASP A 132 -11.82 27.01 4.63
C ASP A 132 -11.22 26.48 3.30
N LEU A 133 -11.87 25.51 2.67
CA LEU A 133 -11.40 24.90 1.43
C LEU A 133 -12.06 25.57 0.22
N ARG A 134 -11.25 25.92 -0.77
CA ARG A 134 -11.72 26.38 -2.08
C ARG A 134 -10.94 25.68 -3.18
N ALA A 135 -11.66 25.05 -4.10
CA ALA A 135 -11.08 24.41 -5.27
C ALA A 135 -11.64 25.05 -6.57
N VAL A 136 -10.78 25.26 -7.55
CA VAL A 136 -11.15 25.78 -8.86
C VAL A 136 -10.83 24.76 -9.94
N VAL A 137 -11.85 24.36 -10.68
CA VAL A 137 -11.73 23.42 -11.81
C VAL A 137 -11.92 24.21 -13.12
N SER A 138 -10.98 24.10 -14.05
CA SER A 138 -11.12 24.65 -15.39
C SER A 138 -12.04 23.76 -16.21
N LYS A 139 -13.06 24.33 -16.85
CA LYS A 139 -13.96 23.58 -17.77
C LYS A 139 -13.27 23.19 -19.07
N ASP A 140 -12.28 23.97 -19.51
CA ASP A 140 -11.56 23.71 -20.76
C ASP A 140 -10.62 22.53 -20.65
N SER A 141 -9.93 22.38 -19.50
CA SER A 141 -8.96 21.32 -19.28
C SER A 141 -9.48 20.16 -18.42
N GLY A 142 -10.58 20.36 -17.68
CA GLY A 142 -11.07 19.42 -16.67
C GLY A 142 -10.14 19.28 -15.45
N CYS A 143 -9.15 20.18 -15.31
CA CYS A 143 -8.12 20.09 -14.28
C CYS A 143 -8.42 21.00 -13.09
N ILE A 144 -8.00 20.60 -11.90
CA ILE A 144 -7.99 21.48 -10.71
C ILE A 144 -6.83 22.45 -10.89
N THR A 145 -7.14 23.74 -11.06
CA THR A 145 -6.16 24.80 -11.32
C THR A 145 -5.74 25.57 -10.08
N SER A 146 -6.53 25.50 -9.00
CA SER A 146 -6.23 26.12 -7.72
C SER A 146 -6.89 25.32 -6.61
N LEU A 147 -6.19 25.15 -5.50
CA LEU A 147 -6.70 24.54 -4.27
C LEU A 147 -6.18 25.37 -3.09
N THR A 148 -7.08 26.14 -2.46
CA THR A 148 -6.73 26.94 -1.29
C THR A 148 -7.32 26.34 -0.02
N ILE A 149 -6.54 26.35 1.06
CA ILE A 149 -6.97 25.95 2.39
C ILE A 149 -6.61 27.10 3.34
N LYS A 150 -7.63 27.67 4.01
CA LYS A 150 -7.48 28.86 4.88
C LYS A 150 -6.83 30.05 4.17
N GLY A 151 -7.13 30.21 2.87
CA GLY A 151 -6.57 31.27 2.04
C GLY A 151 -5.19 30.98 1.43
N ASP A 152 -4.52 29.91 1.85
CA ASP A 152 -3.21 29.54 1.31
C ASP A 152 -3.36 28.63 0.10
N GLU A 153 -2.74 28.99 -1.04
CA GLU A 153 -2.67 28.14 -2.24
C GLU A 153 -1.80 26.93 -1.98
N LYS A 154 -2.32 25.73 -2.27
CA LYS A 154 -1.64 24.45 -2.03
C LYS A 154 -1.08 23.82 -3.30
N LEU A 155 -1.40 24.35 -4.47
CA LEU A 155 -0.91 23.83 -5.75
C LEU A 155 0.15 24.76 -6.35
N ALA A 156 1.35 24.24 -6.58
CA ALA A 156 2.38 24.93 -7.35
C ALA A 156 2.02 24.97 -8.86
N ASN A 157 1.30 23.96 -9.35
CA ASN A 157 0.83 23.81 -10.72
C ASN A 157 -0.53 23.11 -10.74
N PRO A 158 -1.33 23.25 -11.81
CA PRO A 158 -2.59 22.53 -11.95
C PRO A 158 -2.42 21.01 -11.85
N ILE A 159 -3.36 20.34 -11.16
CA ILE A 159 -3.40 18.87 -11.15
C ILE A 159 -3.93 18.39 -12.50
N MET A 160 -3.04 17.81 -13.29
CA MET A 160 -3.34 17.29 -14.62
C MET A 160 -3.27 15.77 -14.62
N THR A 161 -4.14 15.12 -15.38
CA THR A 161 -4.03 13.69 -15.64
C THR A 161 -2.71 13.41 -16.39
N ASN A 162 -1.92 12.48 -15.85
CA ASN A 162 -0.66 12.08 -16.48
C ASN A 162 -0.72 10.59 -16.82
N PHE A 163 -0.65 10.27 -18.09
CA PHE A 163 -0.63 8.90 -18.61
C PHE A 163 0.78 8.47 -19.05
N TRP A 164 1.82 9.21 -18.62
CA TRP A 164 3.19 8.86 -18.94
C TRP A 164 3.73 7.76 -18.04
N ARG A 165 4.46 6.82 -18.61
CA ARG A 165 5.32 5.87 -17.90
C ARG A 165 6.69 5.81 -18.55
N ALA A 166 7.71 5.38 -17.81
CA ALA A 166 9.01 5.09 -18.40
C ALA A 166 8.87 4.02 -19.49
N LEU A 167 9.52 4.25 -20.63
CA LEU A 167 9.53 3.29 -21.73
C LEU A 167 10.32 2.04 -21.28
N ILE A 168 9.78 0.88 -21.61
CA ILE A 168 10.47 -0.40 -21.52
C ILE A 168 10.92 -0.83 -22.91
N ASP A 169 11.78 -1.86 -23.01
CA ASP A 169 12.33 -2.35 -24.28
C ASP A 169 11.25 -2.70 -25.30
N ASN A 170 10.10 -3.21 -24.84
CA ASN A 170 8.97 -3.50 -25.72
C ASN A 170 8.32 -2.25 -26.34
N ASP A 171 8.43 -1.10 -25.68
CA ASP A 171 7.91 0.17 -26.19
C ASP A 171 8.89 0.83 -27.17
N ALA A 172 10.17 0.55 -27.04
CA ALA A 172 11.26 1.12 -27.86
C ALA A 172 11.52 0.34 -29.16
N SER A 173 10.86 -0.81 -29.36
CA SER A 173 11.07 -1.65 -30.54
C SER A 173 10.64 -0.92 -31.82
N PRO A 174 11.52 -0.79 -32.84
CA PRO A 174 11.17 -0.22 -34.14
C PRO A 174 10.14 -1.05 -34.91
N GLN A 175 9.74 -2.21 -34.40
CA GLN A 175 8.77 -3.14 -35.01
C GLN A 175 7.37 -3.04 -34.36
N LEU A 176 7.10 -2.05 -33.48
CA LEU A 176 5.74 -1.83 -32.98
C LEU A 176 4.80 -1.63 -34.18
N PRO A 177 3.73 -2.45 -34.29
CA PRO A 177 2.79 -2.34 -35.39
C PRO A 177 2.28 -0.88 -35.50
N SER A 178 2.14 -0.38 -36.71
CA SER A 178 1.67 0.98 -37.01
C SER A 178 0.33 1.33 -36.32
N PHE A 179 -0.46 0.31 -35.94
CA PHE A 179 -1.71 0.49 -35.24
C PHE A 179 -1.51 0.96 -33.78
N VAL A 180 -0.46 0.49 -33.07
CA VAL A 180 -0.12 0.94 -31.72
C VAL A 180 0.38 2.38 -31.75
N GLN A 181 1.14 2.75 -32.79
CA GLN A 181 1.53 4.14 -33.04
C GLN A 181 0.32 5.04 -33.35
N SER A 182 -0.74 4.51 -33.96
CA SER A 182 -1.96 5.27 -34.26
C SER A 182 -2.85 5.46 -33.03
N ILE A 183 -2.93 4.48 -32.13
CA ILE A 183 -3.75 4.54 -30.89
C ILE A 183 -3.13 5.48 -29.86
N PHE A 184 -1.81 5.45 -29.70
CA PHE A 184 -1.11 6.32 -28.74
C PHE A 184 -0.62 7.64 -29.36
N GLY A 185 -0.83 7.84 -30.65
CA GLY A 185 -0.63 9.06 -31.43
C GLY A 185 0.74 9.74 -31.29
N LYS A 186 1.24 10.31 -32.38
CA LYS A 186 2.49 11.09 -32.44
C LYS A 186 2.61 12.24 -31.40
N LYS A 187 1.47 12.66 -30.80
CA LYS A 187 1.42 13.68 -29.74
C LYS A 187 1.89 13.16 -28.38
N PHE A 188 1.73 11.86 -28.09
CA PHE A 188 2.14 11.28 -26.83
C PHE A 188 3.66 11.20 -26.70
N PHE A 189 4.33 10.82 -27.79
CA PHE A 189 5.81 10.73 -27.84
C PHE A 189 6.51 12.09 -27.96
N LYS A 190 5.88 13.10 -28.60
CA LYS A 190 6.47 14.43 -28.71
C LYS A 190 6.55 15.20 -27.38
N ARG A 191 5.71 14.88 -26.39
CA ARG A 191 5.73 15.55 -25.08
C ARG A 191 6.81 15.02 -24.15
N ALA A 192 7.21 13.76 -24.31
CA ALA A 192 8.27 13.14 -23.51
C ALA A 192 9.69 13.56 -23.95
N SER A 193 9.84 14.10 -25.18
CA SER A 193 11.14 14.53 -25.72
C SER A 193 11.39 16.04 -25.65
N ALA A 194 10.54 16.80 -24.98
CA ALA A 194 10.59 18.27 -24.95
C ALA A 194 10.88 18.86 -23.55
N ASN A 195 11.48 18.05 -22.64
CA ASN A 195 12.03 18.54 -21.36
C ASN A 195 13.48 18.09 -21.24
#